data_cca30f4da9969d60bc77479e469dba84
#
_entry.id   cca30f4da9969d60bc77479e469dba84
#
_cell.length_a   1.000
_cell.length_b   1.000
_cell.length_c   1.000
_cell.angle_alpha   90.00
_cell.angle_beta   90.00
_cell.angle_gamma   90.00
#
_symmetry.space_group_name_H-M   'P 1'
#
loop_
_entity.id
_entity.type
_entity.pdbx_description
1 polymer ?
#
loop_
_entity_poly.entity_id
_entity_poly.type
_entity_poly.pdbx_seq_one_letter_code
_entity_poly.pdbx_strand_id
1 'polypeptide(L)'
;MKEKFPSIYKEPIETLQINIGYKCNQACKHCHVNSSPLRTEKMSNEIISLIPKIIDKYKIKTLDITGGAPELHPEFKNLIASLSTKQVDIIDRCNLTIFFEEGYEDLPQFLAKNKVIVTASLPCYEKNNVEIQRGLGVFEKSINAIKILNNLGYGKKETGLQLNLVYNPVSPILPPSQEILEKNYKKILFEKYNIVFNNLYTITNMPINRYEESLRREGKLNTYYKLLKENFNENNLENLMCKKTISVNWLGEIYDCDFNQQINFRENKGPKTLSDLLDESFTFDYGVAVKEHCFACTALSSLGAKRILFDFPCIAQLYASDAGYKPT
;
A
#
# COMPACT_ATOMS: atom_id res chain seq x y z
N MET A 1 28.95 1.16 -0.01
CA MET A 1 27.63 0.49 -0.26
C MET A 1 27.47 -0.59 0.80
N LYS A 2 26.36 -0.59 1.57
CA LYS A 2 26.11 -1.66 2.55
C LYS A 2 25.75 -2.95 1.81
N GLU A 3 26.45 -4.04 2.08
CA GLU A 3 26.18 -5.34 1.47
C GLU A 3 24.95 -6.02 2.07
N LYS A 4 24.72 -5.82 3.37
CA LYS A 4 23.57 -6.37 4.10
C LYS A 4 22.74 -5.25 4.71
N PHE A 5 21.43 -5.47 4.76
CA PHE A 5 20.52 -4.56 5.45
C PHE A 5 20.80 -4.60 6.97
N PRO A 6 20.82 -3.46 7.68
CA PRO A 6 21.10 -3.43 9.12
C PRO A 6 20.01 -4.12 9.93
N SER A 7 20.38 -4.64 11.10
CA SER A 7 19.43 -5.20 12.06
C SER A 7 18.53 -4.09 12.60
N ILE A 8 17.24 -4.37 12.68
CA ILE A 8 16.22 -3.51 13.26
C ILE A 8 15.39 -4.33 14.25
N TYR A 9 14.79 -3.65 15.23
CA TYR A 9 14.04 -4.29 16.30
C TYR A 9 12.60 -3.77 16.30
N LYS A 10 11.68 -4.61 16.74
CA LYS A 10 10.30 -4.21 17.02
C LYS A 10 10.26 -3.16 18.14
N GLU A 11 9.26 -2.35 18.07
CA GLU A 11 8.79 -1.45 19.13
C GLU A 11 7.37 -1.87 19.53
N PRO A 12 6.80 -1.27 20.58
CA PRO A 12 5.39 -1.51 20.90
C PRO A 12 4.50 -1.37 19.67
N ILE A 13 3.69 -2.40 19.40
CA ILE A 13 2.89 -2.46 18.18
C ILE A 13 1.74 -1.45 18.24
N GLU A 14 1.64 -0.63 17.24
CA GLU A 14 0.58 0.36 17.06
C GLU A 14 -0.39 -0.02 15.93
N THR A 15 0.08 -0.77 14.94
CA THR A 15 -0.69 -1.12 13.74
C THR A 15 -0.82 -2.62 13.57
N LEU A 16 -2.06 -3.07 13.41
CA LEU A 16 -2.38 -4.41 12.93
C LEU A 16 -2.77 -4.31 11.47
N GLN A 17 -1.91 -4.80 10.56
CA GLN A 17 -2.21 -4.90 9.15
C GLN A 17 -2.72 -6.30 8.83
N ILE A 18 -3.84 -6.40 8.12
CA ILE A 18 -4.47 -7.68 7.78
C ILE A 18 -4.70 -7.81 6.27
N ASN A 19 -4.23 -8.91 5.69
CA ASN A 19 -4.58 -9.33 4.34
C ASN A 19 -5.77 -10.27 4.42
N ILE A 20 -6.99 -9.75 4.26
CA ILE A 20 -8.21 -10.54 4.45
C ILE A 20 -8.57 -11.44 3.25
N GLY A 21 -7.85 -11.28 2.13
CA GLY A 21 -7.99 -12.12 0.94
C GLY A 21 -7.18 -11.61 -0.23
N TYR A 22 -6.97 -12.46 -1.24
CA TYR A 22 -6.15 -12.13 -2.41
C TYR A 22 -6.97 -11.93 -3.69
N LYS A 23 -8.31 -12.11 -3.62
CA LYS A 23 -9.19 -11.78 -4.74
C LYS A 23 -9.18 -10.28 -4.99
N CYS A 24 -9.06 -9.88 -6.26
CA CYS A 24 -9.13 -8.48 -6.69
C CYS A 24 -9.82 -8.41 -8.04
N ASN A 25 -10.58 -7.37 -8.29
CA ASN A 25 -11.16 -7.11 -9.61
C ASN A 25 -10.12 -6.61 -10.64
N GLN A 26 -8.85 -6.47 -10.23
CA GLN A 26 -7.72 -6.06 -11.07
C GLN A 26 -6.55 -7.05 -10.99
N ALA A 27 -5.60 -6.95 -11.97
CA ALA A 27 -4.35 -7.72 -12.03
C ALA A 27 -3.16 -6.80 -12.37
N CYS A 28 -2.87 -5.83 -11.51
CA CYS A 28 -1.86 -4.80 -11.74
C CYS A 28 -0.45 -5.38 -11.89
N LYS A 29 0.38 -4.80 -12.78
CA LYS A 29 1.75 -5.28 -13.06
C LYS A 29 2.69 -5.23 -11.86
N HIS A 30 2.56 -4.20 -11.02
CA HIS A 30 3.41 -3.97 -9.84
C HIS A 30 2.86 -4.58 -8.55
N CYS A 31 1.79 -5.39 -8.64
CA CYS A 31 1.13 -5.93 -7.45
C CYS A 31 2.05 -6.88 -6.67
N HIS A 32 2.50 -6.44 -5.49
CA HIS A 32 3.35 -7.23 -4.60
C HIS A 32 2.60 -8.40 -3.95
N VAL A 33 1.27 -8.30 -3.81
CA VAL A 33 0.39 -9.37 -3.30
C VAL A 33 0.14 -10.45 -4.37
N ASN A 34 0.39 -10.16 -5.63
CA ASN A 34 0.06 -11.03 -6.76
C ASN A 34 -1.44 -11.35 -6.86
N SER A 35 -2.27 -10.37 -6.54
CA SER A 35 -3.73 -10.48 -6.58
C SER A 35 -4.28 -10.49 -8.00
N SER A 36 -5.46 -11.10 -8.15
CA SER A 36 -6.19 -11.16 -9.43
C SER A 36 -7.65 -11.60 -9.21
N PRO A 37 -8.52 -11.50 -10.25
CA PRO A 37 -9.88 -12.02 -10.18
C PRO A 37 -9.97 -13.53 -9.97
N LEU A 38 -8.92 -14.28 -10.32
CA LEU A 38 -8.86 -15.74 -10.21
C LEU A 38 -8.44 -16.24 -8.82
N ARG A 39 -8.02 -15.35 -7.92
CA ARG A 39 -7.62 -15.73 -6.56
C ARG A 39 -8.86 -16.02 -5.71
N THR A 40 -8.74 -17.01 -4.85
CA THR A 40 -9.87 -17.51 -4.01
C THR A 40 -9.56 -17.47 -2.52
N GLU A 41 -8.32 -17.18 -2.17
CA GLU A 41 -7.88 -17.10 -0.78
C GLU A 41 -8.64 -16.00 -0.03
N LYS A 42 -9.21 -16.36 1.10
CA LYS A 42 -9.93 -15.46 1.99
C LYS A 42 -9.76 -15.87 3.44
N MET A 43 -9.70 -14.92 4.34
CA MET A 43 -9.63 -15.14 5.78
C MET A 43 -10.93 -15.77 6.27
N SER A 44 -10.83 -16.76 7.14
CA SER A 44 -12.04 -17.38 7.71
C SER A 44 -12.73 -16.49 8.75
N ASN A 45 -14.01 -16.72 8.98
CA ASN A 45 -14.78 -15.96 9.96
C ASN A 45 -14.22 -16.15 11.39
N GLU A 46 -13.68 -17.34 11.69
CA GLU A 46 -13.04 -17.65 12.97
C GLU A 46 -11.83 -16.72 13.17
N ILE A 47 -10.96 -16.58 12.18
CA ILE A 47 -9.78 -15.70 12.25
C ILE A 47 -10.22 -14.23 12.35
N ILE A 48 -11.18 -13.78 11.55
CA ILE A 48 -11.73 -12.42 11.62
C ILE A 48 -12.24 -12.10 13.02
N SER A 49 -12.89 -13.04 13.68
CA SER A 49 -13.44 -12.87 15.02
C SER A 49 -12.38 -12.63 16.12
N LEU A 50 -11.11 -12.95 15.84
CA LEU A 50 -10.00 -12.70 16.75
C LEU A 50 -9.52 -11.23 16.70
N ILE A 51 -9.71 -10.55 15.57
CA ILE A 51 -9.16 -9.20 15.31
C ILE A 51 -9.62 -8.19 16.37
N PRO A 52 -10.93 -8.05 16.69
CA PRO A 52 -11.36 -7.12 17.73
C PRO A 52 -10.78 -7.41 19.12
N LYS A 53 -10.53 -8.67 19.44
CA LYS A 53 -9.93 -9.11 20.71
C LYS A 53 -8.45 -8.73 20.78
N ILE A 54 -7.71 -8.89 19.68
CA ILE A 54 -6.31 -8.49 19.56
C ILE A 54 -6.17 -6.96 19.70
N ILE A 55 -7.04 -6.20 19.02
CA ILE A 55 -7.08 -4.73 19.12
C ILE A 55 -7.23 -4.30 20.58
N ASP A 56 -8.16 -4.91 21.33
CA ASP A 56 -8.39 -4.59 22.72
C ASP A 56 -7.22 -4.98 23.62
N LYS A 57 -6.67 -6.20 23.43
CA LYS A 57 -5.59 -6.74 24.26
C LYS A 57 -4.30 -5.91 24.15
N TYR A 58 -3.91 -5.55 22.94
CA TYR A 58 -2.66 -4.84 22.66
C TYR A 58 -2.83 -3.33 22.48
N LYS A 59 -4.05 -2.81 22.64
CA LYS A 59 -4.35 -1.38 22.47
C LYS A 59 -3.91 -0.86 21.11
N ILE A 60 -4.17 -1.65 20.06
CA ILE A 60 -3.85 -1.31 18.68
C ILE A 60 -4.54 0.00 18.30
N LYS A 61 -3.79 0.94 17.77
CA LYS A 61 -4.29 2.26 17.35
C LYS A 61 -4.87 2.25 15.94
N THR A 62 -4.31 1.39 15.07
CA THR A 62 -4.67 1.36 13.66
C THR A 62 -4.89 -0.07 13.18
N LEU A 63 -6.04 -0.32 12.54
CA LEU A 63 -6.30 -1.50 11.74
C LEU A 63 -6.14 -1.14 10.27
N ASP A 64 -5.14 -1.70 9.59
CA ASP A 64 -4.85 -1.47 8.17
C ASP A 64 -5.33 -2.69 7.35
N ILE A 65 -6.47 -2.56 6.68
CA ILE A 65 -7.09 -3.63 5.92
C ILE A 65 -6.58 -3.59 4.49
N THR A 66 -5.97 -4.68 4.05
CA THR A 66 -5.33 -4.81 2.74
C THR A 66 -5.57 -6.20 2.13
N GLY A 67 -4.89 -6.50 1.03
CA GLY A 67 -5.00 -7.75 0.30
C GLY A 67 -5.07 -7.52 -1.20
N GLY A 68 -6.04 -8.15 -1.85
CA GLY A 68 -6.40 -7.87 -3.23
C GLY A 68 -7.28 -6.61 -3.32
N ALA A 69 -8.59 -6.82 -3.28
CA ALA A 69 -9.59 -5.81 -2.98
C ALA A 69 -10.29 -6.30 -1.70
N PRO A 70 -9.92 -5.75 -0.53
CA PRO A 70 -10.44 -6.25 0.75
C PRO A 70 -11.96 -6.17 0.83
N GLU A 71 -12.56 -5.23 0.14
CA GLU A 71 -14.00 -4.99 0.06
C GLU A 71 -14.78 -6.18 -0.55
N LEU A 72 -14.10 -7.03 -1.35
CA LEU A 72 -14.68 -8.27 -1.90
C LEU A 72 -14.85 -9.37 -0.84
N HIS A 73 -14.31 -9.18 0.35
CA HIS A 73 -14.47 -10.15 1.43
C HIS A 73 -15.87 -10.04 2.03
N PRO A 74 -16.65 -11.14 2.18
CA PRO A 74 -18.02 -11.08 2.71
C PRO A 74 -18.11 -10.41 4.09
N GLU A 75 -17.12 -10.61 4.95
CA GLU A 75 -17.08 -10.05 6.29
C GLU A 75 -16.46 -8.65 6.40
N PHE A 76 -16.07 -8.01 5.29
CA PHE A 76 -15.43 -6.69 5.31
C PHE A 76 -16.29 -5.65 6.03
N LYS A 77 -17.55 -5.51 5.65
CA LYS A 77 -18.49 -4.57 6.27
C LYS A 77 -18.78 -4.94 7.73
N ASN A 78 -18.92 -6.23 8.05
CA ASN A 78 -19.18 -6.71 9.40
C ASN A 78 -18.01 -6.44 10.34
N LEU A 79 -16.78 -6.67 9.88
CA LEU A 79 -15.55 -6.36 10.65
C LEU A 79 -15.49 -4.87 10.99
N ILE A 80 -15.65 -3.99 10.00
CA ILE A 80 -15.65 -2.54 10.22
C ILE A 80 -16.73 -2.12 11.21
N ALA A 81 -17.95 -2.61 11.02
CA ALA A 81 -19.08 -2.29 11.91
C ALA A 81 -18.83 -2.75 13.35
N SER A 82 -18.18 -3.90 13.56
CA SER A 82 -17.82 -4.42 14.89
C SER A 82 -16.83 -3.56 15.64
N LEU A 83 -16.11 -2.71 14.93
CA LEU A 83 -15.07 -1.81 15.48
C LEU A 83 -15.56 -0.36 15.62
N SER A 84 -16.77 -0.04 15.18
CA SER A 84 -17.30 1.34 15.14
C SER A 84 -17.36 2.04 16.51
N THR A 85 -17.41 1.27 17.60
CA THR A 85 -17.43 1.79 18.97
C THR A 85 -16.06 1.80 19.65
N LYS A 86 -15.02 1.30 18.95
CA LYS A 86 -13.65 1.23 19.47
C LYS A 86 -12.84 2.44 19.06
N GLN A 87 -11.84 2.77 19.89
CA GLN A 87 -10.87 3.82 19.60
C GLN A 87 -9.74 3.25 18.73
N VAL A 88 -10.07 2.92 17.48
CA VAL A 88 -9.13 2.41 16.48
C VAL A 88 -9.41 3.08 15.14
N ASP A 89 -8.36 3.60 14.52
CA ASP A 89 -8.42 4.10 13.15
C ASP A 89 -8.46 2.91 12.18
N ILE A 90 -9.42 2.90 11.27
CA ILE A 90 -9.54 1.85 10.27
C ILE A 90 -9.09 2.42 8.92
N ILE A 91 -8.09 1.78 8.31
CA ILE A 91 -7.60 2.11 6.97
C ILE A 91 -8.07 1.02 6.01
N ASP A 92 -8.68 1.44 4.90
CA ASP A 92 -8.99 0.61 3.75
C ASP A 92 -8.00 0.90 2.60
N ARG A 93 -7.22 -0.12 2.19
CA ARG A 93 -6.30 -0.05 1.05
C ARG A 93 -7.04 -0.28 -0.25
N CYS A 94 -7.81 0.71 -0.65
CA CYS A 94 -8.81 0.66 -1.72
C CYS A 94 -8.20 0.80 -3.12
N ASN A 95 -8.69 0.01 -4.08
CA ASN A 95 -8.33 0.16 -5.48
C ASN A 95 -9.26 1.09 -6.28
N LEU A 96 -10.23 1.71 -5.65
CA LEU A 96 -11.23 2.65 -6.18
C LEU A 96 -12.20 2.08 -7.24
N THR A 97 -11.74 1.19 -8.13
CA THR A 97 -12.62 0.65 -9.19
C THR A 97 -13.68 -0.29 -8.64
N ILE A 98 -13.50 -0.72 -7.38
CA ILE A 98 -14.46 -1.58 -6.68
C ILE A 98 -15.85 -0.92 -6.56
N PHE A 99 -15.93 0.40 -6.48
CA PHE A 99 -17.19 1.13 -6.37
C PHE A 99 -18.10 1.00 -7.61
N PHE A 100 -17.56 0.48 -8.72
CA PHE A 100 -18.28 0.26 -9.97
C PHE A 100 -18.51 -1.22 -10.27
N GLU A 101 -18.22 -2.08 -9.33
CA GLU A 101 -18.61 -3.50 -9.41
C GLU A 101 -20.04 -3.66 -8.89
N GLU A 102 -20.80 -4.57 -9.49
CA GLU A 102 -22.19 -4.85 -9.12
C GLU A 102 -22.32 -5.21 -7.64
N GLY A 103 -23.19 -4.54 -6.92
CA GLY A 103 -23.43 -4.75 -5.48
C GLY A 103 -22.50 -4.00 -4.53
N TYR A 104 -21.65 -3.11 -5.06
CA TYR A 104 -20.73 -2.28 -4.26
C TYR A 104 -21.02 -0.77 -4.37
N GLU A 105 -22.16 -0.39 -4.92
CA GLU A 105 -22.55 1.01 -5.17
C GLU A 105 -22.74 1.81 -3.87
N ASP A 106 -23.12 1.13 -2.78
CA ASP A 106 -23.30 1.71 -1.44
C ASP A 106 -22.01 1.79 -0.61
N LEU A 107 -20.92 1.20 -1.11
CA LEU A 107 -19.66 1.10 -0.37
C LEU A 107 -19.06 2.47 0.01
N PRO A 108 -19.02 3.50 -0.86
CA PRO A 108 -18.52 4.81 -0.47
C PRO A 108 -19.28 5.43 0.72
N GLN A 109 -20.60 5.30 0.74
CA GLN A 109 -21.44 5.77 1.83
C GLN A 109 -21.19 5.00 3.13
N PHE A 110 -21.01 3.67 3.01
CA PHE A 110 -20.67 2.81 4.14
C PHE A 110 -19.33 3.22 4.77
N LEU A 111 -18.28 3.42 3.94
CA LEU A 111 -16.97 3.86 4.40
C LEU A 111 -17.04 5.23 5.10
N ALA A 112 -17.78 6.19 4.52
CA ALA A 112 -17.97 7.52 5.10
C ALA A 112 -18.71 7.48 6.44
N LYS A 113 -19.80 6.71 6.53
CA LYS A 113 -20.56 6.53 7.77
C LYS A 113 -19.73 5.98 8.92
N ASN A 114 -18.80 5.06 8.61
CA ASN A 114 -17.92 4.43 9.59
C ASN A 114 -16.57 5.16 9.75
N LYS A 115 -16.41 6.33 9.13
CA LYS A 115 -15.19 7.16 9.18
C LYS A 115 -13.91 6.39 8.81
N VAL A 116 -14.02 5.44 7.88
CA VAL A 116 -12.89 4.66 7.40
C VAL A 116 -11.94 5.55 6.63
N ILE A 117 -10.65 5.49 6.93
CA ILE A 117 -9.61 6.19 6.19
C ILE A 117 -9.39 5.46 4.86
N VAL A 118 -9.66 6.12 3.75
CA VAL A 118 -9.45 5.53 2.42
C VAL A 118 -8.04 5.86 1.95
N THR A 119 -7.21 4.83 1.75
CA THR A 119 -5.88 4.94 1.17
C THR A 119 -5.89 4.29 -0.20
N ALA A 120 -5.98 5.12 -1.24
CA ALA A 120 -6.31 4.69 -2.58
C ALA A 120 -5.13 4.72 -3.54
N SER A 121 -5.02 3.69 -4.38
CA SER A 121 -3.97 3.61 -5.38
C SER A 121 -4.29 4.48 -6.60
N LEU A 122 -3.57 5.59 -6.76
CA LEU A 122 -3.55 6.40 -7.98
C LEU A 122 -2.09 6.68 -8.36
N PRO A 123 -1.42 5.75 -9.07
CA PRO A 123 0.03 5.80 -9.28
C PRO A 123 0.48 6.97 -10.16
N CYS A 124 -0.41 7.65 -10.85
CA CYS A 124 -0.13 8.89 -11.58
C CYS A 124 -1.41 9.71 -11.75
N TYR A 125 -1.26 11.03 -11.97
CA TYR A 125 -2.33 11.92 -12.39
C TYR A 125 -2.53 11.95 -13.92
N GLU A 126 -1.77 11.14 -14.66
CA GLU A 126 -1.88 10.98 -16.10
C GLU A 126 -2.46 9.62 -16.48
N LYS A 127 -3.45 9.61 -17.37
CA LYS A 127 -4.19 8.42 -17.78
C LYS A 127 -3.28 7.30 -18.26
N ASN A 128 -2.40 7.58 -19.22
CA ASN A 128 -1.55 6.56 -19.84
C ASN A 128 -0.69 5.80 -18.80
N ASN A 129 -0.12 6.51 -17.84
CA ASN A 129 0.73 5.90 -16.82
C ASN A 129 -0.05 5.00 -15.87
N VAL A 130 -1.28 5.37 -15.52
CA VAL A 130 -2.16 4.54 -14.70
C VAL A 130 -2.58 3.29 -15.46
N GLU A 131 -2.98 3.44 -16.73
CA GLU A 131 -3.49 2.33 -17.53
C GLU A 131 -2.40 1.31 -17.90
N ILE A 132 -1.15 1.75 -18.12
CA ILE A 132 0.01 0.84 -18.29
C ILE A 132 0.23 -0.05 -17.06
N GLN A 133 0.04 0.49 -15.86
CA GLN A 133 0.26 -0.24 -14.61
C GLN A 133 -0.93 -1.09 -14.17
N ARG A 134 -2.15 -0.58 -14.37
CA ARG A 134 -3.36 -1.09 -13.72
C ARG A 134 -4.42 -1.62 -14.68
N GLY A 135 -4.32 -1.31 -15.96
CA GLY A 135 -5.26 -1.72 -17.00
C GLY A 135 -6.09 -0.58 -17.56
N LEU A 136 -6.66 -0.82 -18.75
CA LEU A 136 -7.48 0.15 -19.49
C LEU A 136 -8.73 0.56 -18.70
N GLY A 137 -9.08 1.85 -18.75
CA GLY A 137 -10.25 2.42 -18.09
C GLY A 137 -10.12 2.62 -16.57
N VAL A 138 -9.03 2.15 -15.94
CA VAL A 138 -8.82 2.29 -14.50
C VAL A 138 -8.65 3.74 -14.10
N PHE A 139 -8.02 4.58 -14.92
CA PHE A 139 -7.86 6.00 -14.62
C PHE A 139 -9.20 6.71 -14.47
N GLU A 140 -10.08 6.60 -15.45
CA GLU A 140 -11.39 7.25 -15.46
C GLU A 140 -12.26 6.78 -14.28
N LYS A 141 -12.29 5.45 -14.03
CA LYS A 141 -12.97 4.90 -12.87
C LYS A 141 -12.41 5.47 -11.57
N SER A 142 -11.08 5.56 -11.44
CA SER A 142 -10.44 6.11 -10.23
C SER A 142 -10.79 7.59 -10.00
N ILE A 143 -10.75 8.41 -11.04
CA ILE A 143 -11.14 9.84 -10.98
C ILE A 143 -12.60 9.97 -10.53
N ASN A 144 -13.51 9.19 -11.11
CA ASN A 144 -14.92 9.22 -10.76
C ASN A 144 -15.17 8.73 -9.32
N ALA A 145 -14.48 7.68 -8.89
CA ALA A 145 -14.55 7.19 -7.51
C ALA A 145 -14.10 8.25 -6.49
N ILE A 146 -13.00 8.95 -6.78
CA ILE A 146 -12.52 10.03 -5.91
C ILE A 146 -13.54 11.17 -5.84
N LYS A 147 -14.19 11.53 -6.96
CA LYS A 147 -15.27 12.54 -6.96
C LYS A 147 -16.45 12.10 -6.10
N ILE A 148 -16.83 10.82 -6.13
CA ILE A 148 -17.87 10.28 -5.24
C ILE A 148 -17.46 10.45 -3.78
N LEU A 149 -16.22 10.08 -3.43
CA LEU A 149 -15.69 10.25 -2.07
C LEU A 149 -15.64 11.73 -1.65
N ASN A 150 -15.19 12.64 -2.54
CA ASN A 150 -15.17 14.08 -2.25
C ASN A 150 -16.58 14.65 -2.01
N ASN A 151 -17.59 14.17 -2.73
CA ASN A 151 -18.99 14.57 -2.52
C ASN A 151 -19.50 14.13 -1.13
N LEU A 152 -18.99 13.02 -0.60
CA LEU A 152 -19.28 12.53 0.75
C LEU A 152 -18.47 13.25 1.84
N GLY A 153 -17.52 14.12 1.45
CA GLY A 153 -16.71 14.90 2.38
C GLY A 153 -15.27 14.42 2.54
N TYR A 154 -14.87 13.33 1.92
CA TYR A 154 -13.48 12.87 1.95
C TYR A 154 -12.51 13.91 1.37
N GLY A 155 -11.31 14.00 1.96
CA GLY A 155 -10.28 14.96 1.54
C GLY A 155 -10.50 16.38 2.04
N LYS A 156 -11.66 16.69 2.67
CA LYS A 156 -12.02 17.99 3.21
C LYS A 156 -11.71 18.05 4.72
N LYS A 157 -11.00 19.09 5.16
CA LYS A 157 -10.54 19.19 6.56
C LYS A 157 -11.69 19.22 7.57
N GLU A 158 -12.78 19.90 7.22
CA GLU A 158 -13.94 20.11 8.09
C GLU A 158 -14.76 18.87 8.39
N THR A 159 -14.63 17.83 7.57
CA THR A 159 -15.39 16.58 7.74
C THR A 159 -14.68 15.53 8.58
N GLY A 160 -13.34 15.60 8.65
CA GLY A 160 -12.50 14.59 9.27
C GLY A 160 -12.39 13.26 8.46
N LEU A 161 -13.05 13.16 7.28
CA LEU A 161 -12.97 12.00 6.41
C LEU A 161 -11.68 12.05 5.57
N GLN A 162 -10.75 11.13 5.87
CA GLN A 162 -9.43 11.13 5.25
C GLN A 162 -9.39 10.30 3.96
N LEU A 163 -8.92 10.94 2.89
CA LEU A 163 -8.56 10.32 1.62
C LEU A 163 -7.08 10.52 1.38
N ASN A 164 -6.33 9.44 1.33
CA ASN A 164 -4.92 9.45 0.97
C ASN A 164 -4.71 8.77 -0.38
N LEU A 165 -3.78 9.26 -1.17
CA LEU A 165 -3.42 8.65 -2.44
C LEU A 165 -2.05 7.98 -2.35
N VAL A 166 -1.85 6.94 -3.16
CA VAL A 166 -0.59 6.21 -3.23
C VAL A 166 -0.02 6.30 -4.65
N TYR A 167 1.21 6.76 -4.73
CA TYR A 167 2.03 6.78 -5.94
C TYR A 167 3.02 5.61 -5.95
N ASN A 168 3.15 4.98 -7.12
CA ASN A 168 4.20 4.02 -7.43
C ASN A 168 4.87 4.38 -8.75
N PRO A 169 6.22 4.31 -8.88
CA PRO A 169 6.92 4.49 -10.15
C PRO A 169 6.47 3.47 -11.21
N VAL A 170 6.40 3.89 -12.48
CA VAL A 170 6.05 2.99 -13.61
C VAL A 170 7.22 2.03 -13.94
N SER A 171 8.44 2.46 -13.66
CA SER A 171 9.69 1.77 -14.03
C SER A 171 10.57 1.51 -12.79
N PRO A 172 11.68 0.76 -12.91
CA PRO A 172 12.60 0.47 -11.82
C PRO A 172 13.49 1.69 -11.48
N ILE A 173 12.86 2.74 -11.02
CA ILE A 173 13.47 3.99 -10.56
C ILE A 173 13.00 4.31 -9.15
N LEU A 174 13.69 5.22 -8.48
CA LEU A 174 13.23 5.77 -7.21
C LEU A 174 12.15 6.83 -7.45
N PRO A 175 11.16 6.92 -6.56
CA PRO A 175 10.17 7.98 -6.62
C PRO A 175 10.83 9.36 -6.42
N PRO A 176 10.27 10.44 -6.98
CA PRO A 176 10.64 11.80 -6.62
C PRO A 176 10.38 12.10 -5.13
N SER A 177 10.86 13.25 -4.65
CA SER A 177 10.51 13.72 -3.30
C SER A 177 8.98 13.74 -3.13
N GLN A 178 8.52 13.13 -2.04
CA GLN A 178 7.08 13.05 -1.73
C GLN A 178 6.43 14.43 -1.67
N GLU A 179 7.09 15.40 -1.07
CA GLU A 179 6.60 16.77 -0.92
C GLU A 179 6.35 17.45 -2.29
N ILE A 180 7.32 17.32 -3.21
CA ILE A 180 7.21 17.90 -4.55
C ILE A 180 6.09 17.19 -5.32
N LEU A 181 6.06 15.87 -5.24
CA LEU A 181 5.06 15.06 -5.94
C LEU A 181 3.64 15.35 -5.42
N GLU A 182 3.48 15.43 -4.11
CA GLU A 182 2.18 15.75 -3.49
C GLU A 182 1.66 17.13 -3.91
N LYS A 183 2.56 18.13 -3.95
CA LYS A 183 2.20 19.47 -4.42
C LYS A 183 1.70 19.44 -5.88
N ASN A 184 2.38 18.69 -6.75
CA ASN A 184 1.97 18.52 -8.14
C ASN A 184 0.63 17.78 -8.26
N TYR A 185 0.45 16.70 -7.51
CA TYR A 185 -0.83 15.96 -7.47
C TYR A 185 -1.98 16.87 -7.03
N LYS A 186 -1.81 17.60 -5.93
CA LYS A 186 -2.84 18.53 -5.42
C LYS A 186 -3.21 19.57 -6.46
N LYS A 187 -2.20 20.19 -7.10
CA LYS A 187 -2.43 21.20 -8.15
C LYS A 187 -3.18 20.61 -9.35
N ILE A 188 -2.63 19.55 -9.95
CA ILE A 188 -3.15 19.00 -11.21
C ILE A 188 -4.52 18.36 -11.04
N LEU A 189 -4.73 17.59 -9.95
CA LEU A 189 -6.02 16.94 -9.70
C LEU A 189 -7.11 17.97 -9.38
N PHE A 190 -6.76 19.05 -8.69
CA PHE A 190 -7.71 20.15 -8.44
C PHE A 190 -8.04 20.90 -9.73
N GLU A 191 -7.04 21.34 -10.47
CA GLU A 191 -7.25 22.16 -11.69
C GLU A 191 -8.03 21.40 -12.78
N LYS A 192 -7.70 20.12 -13.00
CA LYS A 192 -8.31 19.32 -14.06
C LYS A 192 -9.63 18.65 -13.68
N TYR A 193 -9.78 18.24 -12.42
CA TYR A 193 -10.88 17.36 -12.02
C TYR A 193 -11.67 17.85 -10.80
N ASN A 194 -11.26 18.97 -10.18
CA ASN A 194 -11.80 19.50 -8.92
C ASN A 194 -11.75 18.48 -7.78
N ILE A 195 -10.64 17.73 -7.71
CA ILE A 195 -10.40 16.69 -6.71
C ILE A 195 -9.53 17.24 -5.59
N VAL A 196 -9.90 16.89 -4.34
CA VAL A 196 -9.13 17.16 -3.13
C VAL A 196 -8.80 15.84 -2.41
N PHE A 197 -7.64 15.80 -1.74
CA PHE A 197 -7.21 14.68 -0.91
C PHE A 197 -6.28 15.19 0.21
N ASN A 198 -6.06 14.35 1.24
CA ASN A 198 -5.26 14.75 2.40
C ASN A 198 -3.75 14.59 2.14
N ASN A 199 -3.28 13.38 1.92
CA ASN A 199 -1.86 13.06 1.80
C ASN A 199 -1.58 12.21 0.55
N LEU A 200 -0.36 12.37 0.00
CA LEU A 200 0.19 11.45 -1.00
C LEU A 200 1.28 10.61 -0.34
N TYR A 201 1.17 9.30 -0.44
CA TYR A 201 2.24 8.38 -0.06
C TYR A 201 3.00 7.92 -1.29
N THR A 202 4.32 8.06 -1.25
CA THR A 202 5.19 7.56 -2.31
C THR A 202 5.79 6.22 -1.91
N ILE A 203 5.59 5.20 -2.72
CA ILE A 203 6.09 3.86 -2.45
C ILE A 203 7.09 3.47 -3.54
N THR A 204 8.30 3.10 -3.12
CA THR A 204 9.27 2.43 -4.00
C THR A 204 8.76 1.04 -4.32
N ASN A 205 8.78 0.64 -5.60
CA ASN A 205 8.34 -0.69 -5.98
C ASN A 205 9.24 -1.76 -5.34
N MET A 206 8.61 -2.67 -4.61
CA MET A 206 9.30 -3.75 -3.94
C MET A 206 9.67 -4.85 -4.94
N PRO A 207 10.95 -5.26 -5.07
CA PRO A 207 11.38 -6.28 -6.03
C PRO A 207 11.05 -7.70 -5.52
N ILE A 208 9.76 -8.00 -5.44
CA ILE A 208 9.21 -9.32 -5.04
C ILE A 208 8.09 -9.72 -5.99
N ASN A 209 7.76 -11.00 -6.04
CA ASN A 209 6.63 -11.58 -6.79
C ASN A 209 6.59 -11.10 -8.25
N ARG A 210 5.41 -10.70 -8.74
CA ARG A 210 5.18 -10.30 -10.14
C ARG A 210 6.13 -9.19 -10.63
N TYR A 211 6.49 -8.26 -9.76
CA TYR A 211 7.43 -7.20 -10.13
C TYR A 211 8.86 -7.73 -10.25
N GLU A 212 9.31 -8.60 -9.34
CA GLU A 212 10.60 -9.28 -9.44
C GLU A 212 10.71 -10.10 -10.72
N GLU A 213 9.66 -10.88 -11.05
CA GLU A 213 9.61 -11.66 -12.29
C GLU A 213 9.71 -10.78 -13.55
N SER A 214 9.06 -9.60 -13.54
CA SER A 214 9.18 -8.63 -14.63
C SER A 214 10.61 -8.11 -14.77
N LEU A 215 11.23 -7.72 -13.64
CA LEU A 215 12.61 -7.25 -13.61
C LEU A 215 13.61 -8.32 -14.09
N ARG A 216 13.39 -9.59 -13.74
CA ARG A 216 14.21 -10.72 -14.20
C ARG A 216 14.10 -10.90 -15.71
N ARG A 217 12.88 -10.89 -16.25
CA ARG A 217 12.64 -11.03 -17.71
C ARG A 217 13.28 -9.89 -18.50
N GLU A 218 13.33 -8.69 -17.92
CA GLU A 218 13.93 -7.50 -18.53
C GLU A 218 15.46 -7.39 -18.28
N GLY A 219 16.06 -8.32 -17.52
CA GLY A 219 17.48 -8.26 -17.15
C GLY A 219 17.84 -7.11 -16.20
N LYS A 220 16.84 -6.50 -15.54
CA LYS A 220 17.01 -5.28 -14.73
C LYS A 220 17.09 -5.53 -13.23
N LEU A 221 16.90 -6.76 -12.75
CA LEU A 221 16.79 -7.03 -11.31
C LEU A 221 18.05 -6.61 -10.54
N ASN A 222 19.23 -7.02 -10.99
CA ASN A 222 20.50 -6.71 -10.33
C ASN A 222 20.79 -5.20 -10.33
N THR A 223 20.50 -4.52 -11.46
CA THR A 223 20.66 -3.07 -11.57
C THR A 223 19.72 -2.34 -10.63
N TYR A 224 18.48 -2.84 -10.46
CA TYR A 224 17.52 -2.26 -9.54
C TYR A 224 17.94 -2.46 -8.07
N TYR A 225 18.39 -3.65 -7.67
CA TYR A 225 18.94 -3.86 -6.33
C TYR A 225 20.17 -2.98 -6.06
N LYS A 226 21.05 -2.80 -7.05
CA LYS A 226 22.18 -1.87 -6.94
C LYS A 226 21.69 -0.44 -6.69
N LEU A 227 20.70 0.04 -7.46
CA LEU A 227 20.09 1.35 -7.26
C LEU A 227 19.54 1.52 -5.84
N LEU A 228 18.80 0.52 -5.32
CA LEU A 228 18.24 0.56 -3.97
C LEU A 228 19.33 0.65 -2.89
N LYS A 229 20.41 -0.13 -3.02
CA LYS A 229 21.54 -0.13 -2.07
C LYS A 229 22.36 1.15 -2.11
N GLU A 230 22.56 1.71 -3.30
CA GLU A 230 23.30 2.99 -3.47
C GLU A 230 22.53 4.19 -2.88
N ASN A 231 21.20 4.08 -2.81
CA ASN A 231 20.34 5.11 -2.25
C ASN A 231 19.82 4.76 -0.84
N PHE A 232 20.48 3.83 -0.16
CA PHE A 232 20.16 3.51 1.23
C PHE A 232 20.31 4.76 2.10
N ASN A 233 19.28 5.11 2.84
CA ASN A 233 19.27 6.22 3.77
C ASN A 233 19.06 5.72 5.21
N GLU A 234 20.09 5.88 6.02
CA GLU A 234 20.09 5.45 7.42
C GLU A 234 19.06 6.19 8.27
N ASN A 235 18.77 7.45 7.97
CA ASN A 235 17.77 8.25 8.67
C ASN A 235 16.34 7.67 8.53
N ASN A 236 16.09 6.89 7.50
CA ASN A 236 14.78 6.25 7.30
C ASN A 236 14.58 5.02 8.21
N LEU A 237 15.63 4.50 8.84
CA LEU A 237 15.53 3.31 9.71
C LEU A 237 14.64 3.55 10.94
N GLU A 238 14.63 4.76 11.46
CA GLU A 238 13.82 5.11 12.64
C GLU A 238 12.32 5.03 12.37
N ASN A 239 11.91 5.31 11.13
CA ASN A 239 10.52 5.43 10.73
C ASN A 239 9.99 4.22 9.92
N LEU A 240 10.70 3.09 9.94
CA LEU A 240 10.25 1.90 9.23
C LEU A 240 8.97 1.34 9.85
N MET A 241 7.94 1.16 9.03
CA MET A 241 6.63 0.63 9.44
C MET A 241 6.75 -0.70 10.18
N CYS A 242 7.63 -1.61 9.73
CA CYS A 242 7.82 -2.93 10.32
C CYS A 242 8.27 -2.91 11.79
N LYS A 243 8.71 -1.78 12.34
CA LYS A 243 9.03 -1.64 13.77
C LYS A 243 7.78 -1.66 14.65
N LYS A 244 6.68 -1.04 14.19
CA LYS A 244 5.43 -0.84 14.94
C LYS A 244 4.22 -1.55 14.36
N THR A 245 4.41 -2.31 13.29
CA THR A 245 3.36 -3.04 12.58
C THR A 245 3.59 -4.54 12.68
N ILE A 246 2.52 -5.30 12.83
CA ILE A 246 2.48 -6.71 12.48
C ILE A 246 1.54 -6.89 11.29
N SER A 247 1.92 -7.77 10.37
CA SER A 247 1.13 -8.09 9.18
C SER A 247 0.61 -9.52 9.27
N VAL A 248 -0.68 -9.71 8.98
CA VAL A 248 -1.37 -11.00 9.14
C VAL A 248 -1.91 -11.42 7.77
N ASN A 249 -1.60 -12.65 7.37
CA ASN A 249 -2.14 -13.21 6.13
C ASN A 249 -3.56 -13.80 6.35
N TRP A 250 -4.18 -14.24 5.26
CA TRP A 250 -5.52 -14.83 5.27
C TRP A 250 -5.65 -16.11 6.09
N LEU A 251 -4.55 -16.77 6.45
CA LEU A 251 -4.50 -17.93 7.37
C LEU A 251 -4.36 -17.53 8.84
N GLY A 252 -4.27 -16.23 9.14
CA GLY A 252 -4.02 -15.73 10.50
C GLY A 252 -2.56 -15.81 10.93
N GLU A 253 -1.64 -16.09 10.02
CA GLU A 253 -0.20 -16.15 10.29
C GLU A 253 0.42 -14.76 10.33
N ILE A 254 1.33 -14.52 11.27
CA ILE A 254 1.95 -13.23 11.56
C ILE A 254 3.32 -13.10 10.90
N TYR A 255 3.57 -11.90 10.36
CA TYR A 255 4.82 -11.47 9.75
C TYR A 255 5.18 -10.06 10.23
N ASP A 256 6.43 -9.65 10.04
CA ASP A 256 6.89 -8.32 10.44
C ASP A 256 6.31 -7.20 9.58
N CYS A 257 6.04 -7.47 8.31
CA CYS A 257 5.41 -6.53 7.37
C CYS A 257 4.73 -7.29 6.22
N ASP A 258 3.94 -6.58 5.44
CA ASP A 258 3.25 -7.12 4.27
C ASP A 258 4.22 -7.70 3.23
N PHE A 259 5.37 -7.08 2.99
CA PHE A 259 6.34 -7.59 2.02
C PHE A 259 6.96 -8.92 2.45
N ASN A 260 7.35 -9.06 3.72
CA ASN A 260 7.81 -10.34 4.28
C ASN A 260 6.72 -11.40 4.19
N GLN A 261 5.47 -11.02 4.43
CA GLN A 261 4.32 -11.89 4.29
C GLN A 261 4.20 -12.44 2.87
N GLN A 262 4.31 -11.58 1.84
CA GLN A 262 4.12 -11.99 0.45
C GLN A 262 5.19 -12.93 -0.08
N ILE A 263 6.35 -13.01 0.56
CA ILE A 263 7.44 -13.95 0.23
C ILE A 263 7.59 -15.06 1.27
N ASN A 264 6.63 -15.19 2.17
CA ASN A 264 6.61 -16.16 3.29
C ASN A 264 7.92 -16.17 4.09
N PHE A 265 8.41 -14.97 4.43
CA PHE A 265 9.68 -14.81 5.12
C PHE A 265 9.48 -14.47 6.60
N ARG A 266 9.87 -15.41 7.48
CA ARG A 266 9.77 -15.32 8.93
C ARG A 266 11.02 -15.92 9.57
N GLU A 267 11.95 -15.09 10.02
CA GLU A 267 13.17 -15.50 10.72
C GLU A 267 13.26 -14.89 12.12
N ASN A 268 12.12 -14.47 12.68
CA ASN A 268 12.04 -13.88 14.01
C ASN A 268 11.52 -14.87 15.06
N LYS A 269 11.65 -14.48 16.33
CA LYS A 269 11.15 -15.23 17.50
C LYS A 269 9.75 -14.76 17.94
N GLY A 270 9.10 -13.92 17.15
CA GLY A 270 7.78 -13.39 17.46
C GLY A 270 6.65 -14.41 17.36
N PRO A 271 5.42 -13.98 17.66
CA PRO A 271 4.22 -14.80 17.55
C PRO A 271 4.04 -15.30 16.11
N LYS A 272 3.49 -16.48 15.94
CA LYS A 272 3.32 -17.10 14.61
C LYS A 272 1.92 -16.90 14.06
N THR A 273 0.92 -16.84 14.93
CA THR A 273 -0.50 -16.71 14.57
C THR A 273 -1.22 -15.70 15.45
N LEU A 274 -2.40 -15.25 15.01
CA LEU A 274 -3.28 -14.41 15.83
C LEU A 274 -3.73 -15.13 17.11
N SER A 275 -3.88 -16.46 17.09
CA SER A 275 -4.23 -17.23 18.28
C SER A 275 -3.13 -17.14 19.34
N ASP A 276 -1.86 -17.25 18.93
CA ASP A 276 -0.73 -17.12 19.88
C ASP A 276 -0.75 -15.78 20.62
N LEU A 277 -1.16 -14.69 19.92
CA LEU A 277 -1.31 -13.38 20.55
C LEU A 277 -2.43 -13.33 21.60
N LEU A 278 -3.45 -14.18 21.51
CA LEU A 278 -4.53 -14.25 22.49
C LEU A 278 -4.15 -15.11 23.68
N ASP A 279 -3.47 -16.21 23.44
CA ASP A 279 -3.14 -17.22 24.46
C ASP A 279 -1.97 -16.76 25.35
N GLU A 280 -0.95 -16.11 24.77
CA GLU A 280 0.25 -15.65 25.45
C GLU A 280 0.35 -14.12 25.48
N SER A 281 1.14 -13.60 26.45
CA SER A 281 1.50 -12.18 26.48
C SER A 281 2.87 -12.02 25.83
N PHE A 282 2.90 -11.55 24.58
CA PHE A 282 4.14 -11.23 23.88
C PHE A 282 4.62 -9.82 24.19
N THR A 283 5.92 -9.70 24.43
CA THR A 283 6.65 -8.46 24.35
C THR A 283 7.23 -8.34 22.95
N PHE A 284 7.03 -7.19 22.31
CA PHE A 284 7.52 -6.95 20.95
C PHE A 284 8.94 -6.37 20.99
N ASP A 285 9.90 -7.14 21.54
CA ASP A 285 11.30 -6.75 21.74
C ASP A 285 12.29 -7.62 20.93
N TYR A 286 11.81 -8.22 19.85
CA TYR A 286 12.59 -9.10 18.99
C TYR A 286 13.06 -8.42 17.69
N GLY A 287 14.08 -9.00 17.06
CA GLY A 287 14.60 -8.54 15.77
C GLY A 287 13.61 -8.76 14.62
N VAL A 288 13.43 -7.76 13.80
CA VAL A 288 12.66 -7.86 12.55
C VAL A 288 13.42 -8.71 11.55
N ALA A 289 12.74 -9.63 10.89
CA ALA A 289 13.32 -10.40 9.79
C ALA A 289 13.63 -9.50 8.59
N VAL A 290 14.92 -9.42 8.20
CA VAL A 290 15.37 -8.53 7.13
C VAL A 290 16.04 -9.29 5.99
N LYS A 291 15.76 -8.86 4.76
CA LYS A 291 16.38 -9.35 3.53
C LYS A 291 16.75 -8.19 2.58
N GLU A 292 17.28 -8.53 1.43
CA GLU A 292 17.74 -7.58 0.43
C GLU A 292 16.63 -6.63 -0.05
N HIS A 293 15.38 -7.11 -0.16
CA HIS A 293 14.24 -6.27 -0.54
C HIS A 293 13.97 -5.10 0.43
N CYS A 294 14.39 -5.22 1.70
CA CYS A 294 14.23 -4.15 2.70
C CYS A 294 14.92 -2.84 2.31
N PHE A 295 15.94 -2.89 1.44
CA PHE A 295 16.55 -1.67 0.90
C PHE A 295 15.54 -0.76 0.19
N ALA A 296 14.47 -1.31 -0.39
CA ALA A 296 13.43 -0.50 -1.01
C ALA A 296 12.65 0.37 -0.01
N CYS A 297 12.54 -0.06 1.26
CA CYS A 297 11.87 0.74 2.30
C CYS A 297 12.71 1.95 2.75
N THR A 298 14.01 1.95 2.50
CA THR A 298 14.93 3.04 2.90
C THR A 298 15.40 3.89 1.72
N ALA A 299 15.28 3.39 0.49
CA ALA A 299 15.71 4.06 -0.72
C ALA A 299 14.71 5.12 -1.22
N LEU A 300 14.05 5.83 -0.32
CA LEU A 300 13.27 7.01 -0.66
C LEU A 300 14.21 8.20 -0.78
N SER A 301 14.02 9.05 -1.78
CA SER A 301 14.81 10.25 -1.94
C SER A 301 14.66 11.13 -0.70
N SER A 302 15.63 11.04 0.24
CA SER A 302 15.74 12.03 1.30
C SER A 302 16.05 13.38 0.67
N LEU A 303 15.45 14.41 1.21
CA LEU A 303 15.79 15.81 1.04
C LEU A 303 17.26 16.01 0.57
N GLY A 304 17.51 16.20 -0.71
CA GLY A 304 18.86 16.60 -1.09
C GLY A 304 19.41 16.18 -2.43
N ALA A 305 18.69 15.58 -3.33
CA ALA A 305 19.11 15.59 -4.74
C ALA A 305 18.98 17.03 -5.26
N LYS A 306 19.95 17.86 -4.91
CA LYS A 306 20.21 19.13 -5.58
C LYS A 306 20.38 18.84 -7.05
N ARG A 307 19.53 19.46 -7.86
CA ARG A 307 19.55 19.58 -9.31
C ARG A 307 19.12 18.33 -10.10
N ILE A 308 17.84 18.30 -10.44
CA ILE A 308 17.48 18.40 -11.85
C ILE A 308 16.15 19.17 -11.85
N LEU A 309 16.21 20.46 -12.17
CA LEU A 309 15.09 21.28 -12.60
C LEU A 309 14.67 20.76 -13.98
N PHE A 310 13.72 19.86 -14.01
CA PHE A 310 12.92 19.60 -15.18
C PHE A 310 11.49 19.43 -14.71
N ASP A 311 10.57 20.10 -15.35
CA ASP A 311 9.13 19.83 -15.31
C ASP A 311 8.92 18.35 -15.73
N PHE A 312 8.91 17.44 -14.75
CA PHE A 312 8.59 16.04 -15.02
C PHE A 312 7.08 15.85 -14.90
N PRO A 313 6.34 15.77 -16.02
CA PRO A 313 5.12 15.00 -16.05
C PRO A 313 5.50 13.57 -15.60
N CYS A 314 4.68 12.93 -14.75
CA CYS A 314 4.88 11.55 -14.25
C CYS A 314 5.61 10.70 -15.30
N ILE A 315 6.90 10.59 -15.23
CA ILE A 315 7.90 10.24 -16.26
C ILE A 315 7.36 9.25 -17.31
N ALA A 316 6.77 9.73 -18.38
CA ALA A 316 6.42 8.96 -19.57
C ALA A 316 7.32 9.30 -20.76
N GLN A 317 8.05 10.43 -20.73
CA GLN A 317 8.76 10.93 -21.93
C GLN A 317 10.20 10.43 -22.12
N LEU A 318 10.83 9.76 -21.14
CA LEU A 318 12.22 9.33 -21.28
C LEU A 318 12.42 8.02 -22.08
N TYR A 319 11.36 7.32 -22.47
CA TYR A 319 11.48 6.05 -23.20
C TYR A 319 10.83 6.04 -24.60
N ALA A 320 10.31 7.17 -25.06
CA ALA A 320 9.79 7.27 -26.44
C ALA A 320 10.90 7.44 -27.48
N SER A 321 12.14 7.77 -27.08
CA SER A 321 13.26 7.99 -28.01
C SER A 321 14.10 6.74 -28.29
N ASP A 322 14.06 5.70 -27.42
CA ASP A 322 14.91 4.51 -27.61
C ASP A 322 14.17 3.23 -28.06
N ALA A 323 12.85 3.23 -28.05
CA ALA A 323 12.06 2.17 -28.67
C ALA A 323 11.36 2.76 -29.90
N GLY A 324 11.89 2.54 -31.09
CA GLY A 324 11.36 3.03 -32.37
C GLY A 324 9.90 2.68 -32.65
N TYR A 325 8.98 3.18 -31.82
CA TYR A 325 7.54 3.05 -31.99
C TYR A 325 7.03 4.24 -32.78
N LYS A 326 6.80 4.03 -34.07
CA LYS A 326 6.00 4.92 -34.91
C LYS A 326 4.53 4.54 -34.70
N PRO A 327 3.66 5.47 -34.29
CA PRO A 327 2.22 5.21 -34.29
C PRO A 327 1.74 5.17 -35.75
N THR A 328 1.11 4.07 -36.14
CA THR A 328 0.22 4.00 -37.31
C THR A 328 -1.18 4.31 -36.86
#